data_0a52a4b8e5ebe341c7719153354d71b9
#
_entry.id   0a52a4b8e5ebe341c7719153354d71b9
#
_cell.length_a   1.000
_cell.length_b   1.000
_cell.length_c   1.000
_cell.angle_alpha   90.00
_cell.angle_beta   90.00
_cell.angle_gamma   90.00
#
_symmetry.space_group_name_H-M   'P 1'
#
loop_
_entity.id
_entity.type
_entity.pdbx_description
1 polymer ?
#
loop_
_entity_poly.entity_id
_entity_poly.type
_entity_poly.pdbx_seq_one_letter_code
_entity_poly.pdbx_strand_id
1 'polypeptide(L)'
;LVSALYLPSPITILATGWEMTTSGEIAVNLQASLQRIGWGFFVGSSAGILIGLLTGFSRLAEAVGNPLIYSLYPVPKIALLPLIILWLGIGEVSKISIISLGVFFPVVINTYSGVKNIDPLLIKVAVSYRTSRLNIIRKVILPAALPVIFAGLKLAAGTSLLLLVAAEM
;
A
#
# COMPACT_ATOMS: atom_id res chain seq x y z
N LEU A 1 -24.41 -29.62 -15.88
CA LEU A 1 -23.18 -29.86 -16.67
C LEU A 1 -22.45 -28.52 -16.76
N VAL A 2 -21.43 -28.34 -15.92
CA VAL A 2 -20.58 -27.16 -15.99
C VAL A 2 -19.68 -27.32 -17.22
N SER A 3 -19.64 -26.31 -18.09
CA SER A 3 -18.81 -26.38 -19.29
C SER A 3 -17.33 -26.46 -18.91
N ALA A 4 -16.52 -27.19 -19.67
CA ALA A 4 -15.07 -27.31 -19.48
C ALA A 4 -14.34 -25.94 -19.47
N LEU A 5 -15.01 -24.89 -19.91
CA LEU A 5 -14.52 -23.50 -19.87
C LEU A 5 -14.38 -22.96 -18.44
N TYR A 6 -15.24 -23.40 -17.51
CA TYR A 6 -15.24 -22.91 -16.13
C TYR A 6 -14.47 -23.81 -15.16
N LEU A 7 -14.33 -25.10 -15.50
CA LEU A 7 -13.58 -26.06 -14.68
C LEU A 7 -12.72 -26.95 -15.59
N PRO A 8 -11.52 -26.47 -15.98
CA PRO A 8 -10.59 -27.26 -16.77
C PRO A 8 -10.06 -28.44 -15.95
N SER A 9 -9.74 -29.55 -16.63
CA SER A 9 -9.15 -30.70 -15.93
C SER A 9 -7.75 -30.36 -15.38
N PRO A 10 -7.29 -31.03 -14.30
CA PRO A 10 -5.95 -30.82 -13.78
C PRO A 10 -4.84 -31.04 -14.81
N ILE A 11 -5.04 -31.99 -15.72
CA ILE A 11 -4.10 -32.28 -16.81
C ILE A 11 -4.01 -31.12 -17.80
N THR A 12 -5.14 -30.52 -18.15
CA THR A 12 -5.20 -29.34 -19.02
C THR A 12 -4.48 -28.15 -18.39
N ILE A 13 -4.68 -27.92 -17.08
CA ILE A 13 -4.00 -26.84 -16.34
C ILE A 13 -2.48 -27.04 -16.39
N LEU A 14 -1.99 -28.26 -16.15
CA LEU A 14 -0.56 -28.56 -16.20
C LEU A 14 0.02 -28.40 -17.61
N ALA A 15 -0.70 -28.86 -18.64
CA ALA A 15 -0.28 -28.74 -20.03
C ALA A 15 -0.18 -27.28 -20.48
N THR A 16 -1.22 -26.47 -20.18
CA THR A 16 -1.20 -25.04 -20.48
C THR A 16 -0.10 -24.31 -19.71
N GLY A 17 0.10 -24.63 -18.43
CA GLY A 17 1.19 -24.05 -17.62
C GLY A 17 2.58 -24.36 -18.20
N TRP A 18 2.78 -25.58 -18.70
CA TRP A 18 4.01 -25.95 -19.38
C TRP A 18 4.21 -25.18 -20.70
N GLU A 19 3.18 -25.09 -21.51
CA GLU A 19 3.20 -24.33 -22.77
C GLU A 19 3.53 -22.85 -22.54
N MET A 20 2.84 -22.20 -21.59
CA MET A 20 3.10 -20.80 -21.22
C MET A 20 4.51 -20.58 -20.65
N THR A 21 5.08 -21.61 -20.00
CA THR A 21 6.45 -21.55 -19.49
C THR A 21 7.46 -21.62 -20.62
N THR A 22 7.26 -22.55 -21.56
CA THR A 22 8.16 -22.76 -22.70
C THR A 22 8.06 -21.65 -23.75
N SER A 23 6.90 -21.04 -23.92
CA SER A 23 6.68 -19.86 -24.80
C SER A 23 7.26 -18.56 -24.21
N GLY A 24 7.63 -18.54 -22.92
CA GLY A 24 8.08 -17.32 -22.24
C GLY A 24 6.96 -16.38 -21.80
N GLU A 25 5.70 -16.71 -22.05
CA GLU A 25 4.55 -15.86 -21.74
C GLU A 25 4.44 -15.60 -20.24
N ILE A 26 4.72 -16.61 -19.39
CA ILE A 26 4.74 -16.41 -17.92
C ILE A 26 5.76 -15.33 -17.53
N ALA A 27 6.95 -15.34 -18.12
CA ALA A 27 8.00 -14.36 -17.78
C ALA A 27 7.57 -12.93 -18.12
N VAL A 28 6.95 -12.74 -19.29
CA VAL A 28 6.46 -11.42 -19.73
C VAL A 28 5.34 -10.93 -18.82
N ASN A 29 4.36 -11.78 -18.52
CA ASN A 29 3.24 -11.43 -17.66
C ASN A 29 3.71 -11.17 -16.21
N LEU A 30 4.63 -11.98 -15.68
CA LEU A 30 5.20 -11.78 -14.35
C LEU A 30 5.96 -10.45 -14.25
N GLN A 31 6.74 -10.11 -15.27
CA GLN A 31 7.44 -8.82 -15.31
C GLN A 31 6.46 -7.64 -15.31
N ALA A 32 5.40 -7.69 -16.10
CA ALA A 32 4.37 -6.66 -16.12
C ALA A 32 3.67 -6.52 -14.76
N SER A 33 3.29 -7.64 -14.14
CA SER A 33 2.67 -7.67 -12.81
C SER A 33 3.60 -7.11 -11.72
N LEU A 34 4.87 -7.46 -11.74
CA LEU A 34 5.88 -6.93 -10.80
C LEU A 34 6.09 -5.43 -10.97
N GLN A 35 6.09 -4.92 -12.20
CA GLN A 35 6.18 -3.48 -12.45
C GLN A 35 4.96 -2.74 -11.91
N ARG A 36 3.75 -3.26 -12.11
CA ARG A 36 2.50 -2.67 -11.58
C ARG A 36 2.53 -2.61 -10.05
N ILE A 37 2.88 -3.73 -9.40
CA ILE A 37 3.04 -3.75 -7.93
C ILE A 37 4.12 -2.78 -7.50
N GLY A 38 5.29 -2.80 -8.12
CA GLY A 38 6.41 -1.93 -7.76
C GLY A 38 6.05 -0.45 -7.80
N TRP A 39 5.48 0.02 -8.89
CA TRP A 39 5.04 1.40 -9.02
C TRP A 39 3.86 1.74 -8.09
N GLY A 40 2.86 0.88 -8.03
CA GLY A 40 1.71 1.07 -7.13
C GLY A 40 2.13 1.12 -5.66
N PHE A 41 3.01 0.21 -5.26
CA PHE A 41 3.55 0.18 -3.90
C PHE A 41 4.41 1.41 -3.60
N PHE A 42 5.30 1.80 -4.51
CA PHE A 42 6.16 2.98 -4.33
C PHE A 42 5.34 4.26 -4.19
N VAL A 43 4.40 4.50 -5.09
CA VAL A 43 3.56 5.71 -5.06
C VAL A 43 2.66 5.72 -3.80
N GLY A 44 1.96 4.60 -3.54
CA GLY A 44 1.06 4.50 -2.39
C GLY A 44 1.79 4.61 -1.05
N SER A 45 2.93 3.93 -0.89
CA SER A 45 3.71 3.99 0.35
C SER A 45 4.36 5.35 0.57
N SER A 46 4.90 5.98 -0.47
CA SER A 46 5.49 7.32 -0.36
C SER A 46 4.45 8.34 0.08
N ALA A 47 3.28 8.36 -0.57
CA ALA A 47 2.17 9.23 -0.19
C ALA A 47 1.67 8.90 1.23
N GLY A 48 1.53 7.63 1.58
CA GLY A 48 1.09 7.17 2.89
C GLY A 48 2.05 7.59 4.02
N ILE A 49 3.36 7.43 3.81
CA ILE A 49 4.37 7.87 4.79
C ILE A 49 4.33 9.40 4.93
N LEU A 50 4.35 10.14 3.84
CA LEU A 50 4.34 11.60 3.88
C LEU A 50 3.10 12.14 4.61
N ILE A 51 1.92 11.68 4.26
CA ILE A 51 0.67 12.13 4.88
C ILE A 51 0.58 11.63 6.32
N GLY A 52 1.02 10.41 6.62
CA GLY A 52 1.06 9.87 7.97
C GLY A 52 2.00 10.64 8.90
N LEU A 53 3.16 11.07 8.41
CA LEU A 53 4.06 11.95 9.15
C LEU A 53 3.44 13.35 9.35
N LEU A 54 2.85 13.93 8.31
CA LEU A 54 2.18 15.24 8.39
C LEU A 54 1.07 15.23 9.43
N THR A 55 0.19 14.22 9.41
CA THR A 55 -0.90 14.07 10.39
C THR A 55 -0.37 13.73 11.78
N GLY A 56 0.74 12.99 11.89
CA GLY A 56 1.38 12.69 13.15
C GLY A 56 2.03 13.89 13.85
N PHE A 57 2.60 14.82 13.10
CA PHE A 57 3.30 16.00 13.64
C PHE A 57 2.43 17.25 13.77
N SER A 58 1.39 17.41 12.96
CA SER A 58 0.57 18.61 12.90
C SER A 58 -0.84 18.36 13.44
N ARG A 59 -1.23 19.08 14.49
CA ARG A 59 -2.60 19.01 15.04
C ARG A 59 -3.68 19.39 14.03
N LEU A 60 -3.39 20.36 13.16
CA LEU A 60 -4.33 20.76 12.10
C LEU A 60 -4.48 19.66 11.04
N ALA A 61 -3.37 19.10 10.58
CA ALA A 61 -3.37 17.99 9.62
C ALA A 61 -4.06 16.74 10.22
N GLU A 62 -3.87 16.49 11.51
CA GLU A 62 -4.55 15.43 12.26
C GLU A 62 -6.07 15.62 12.29
N ALA A 63 -6.51 16.84 12.69
CA ALA A 63 -7.93 17.14 12.84
C ALA A 63 -8.70 17.04 11.52
N VAL A 64 -8.07 17.37 10.39
CA VAL A 64 -8.70 17.29 9.06
C VAL A 64 -8.44 15.93 8.38
N GLY A 65 -7.21 15.45 8.45
CA GLY A 65 -6.77 14.25 7.72
C GLY A 65 -7.33 12.95 8.29
N ASN A 66 -7.30 12.80 9.62
CA ASN A 66 -7.74 11.54 10.24
C ASN A 66 -9.21 11.19 9.98
N PRO A 67 -10.19 12.11 10.13
CA PRO A 67 -11.58 11.80 9.80
C PRO A 67 -11.75 11.32 8.36
N LEU A 68 -11.03 11.92 7.40
CA LEU A 68 -11.07 11.53 5.99
C LEU A 68 -10.42 10.15 5.77
N ILE A 69 -9.24 9.93 6.35
CA ILE A 69 -8.53 8.65 6.22
C ILE A 69 -9.37 7.51 6.80
N TYR A 70 -9.88 7.67 8.02
CA TYR A 70 -10.64 6.61 8.69
C TYR A 70 -12.03 6.38 8.09
N SER A 71 -12.68 7.39 7.51
CA SER A 71 -13.97 7.21 6.81
C SER A 71 -13.81 6.53 5.45
N LEU A 72 -12.69 6.77 4.76
CA LEU A 72 -12.41 6.17 3.45
C LEU A 72 -11.72 4.79 3.55
N TYR A 73 -11.09 4.49 4.67
CA TYR A 73 -10.39 3.21 4.85
C TYR A 73 -11.29 1.98 4.69
N PRO A 74 -12.52 1.91 5.23
CA PRO A 74 -13.40 0.75 5.08
C PRO A 74 -13.95 0.56 3.67
N VAL A 75 -13.86 1.56 2.80
CA VAL A 75 -14.39 1.46 1.42
C VAL A 75 -13.63 0.36 0.67
N PRO A 76 -14.33 -0.61 0.05
CA PRO A 76 -13.69 -1.67 -0.75
C PRO A 76 -12.99 -1.07 -1.96
N LYS A 77 -11.65 -1.07 -1.97
CA LYS A 77 -10.85 -0.42 -3.03
C LYS A 77 -11.13 -1.02 -4.40
N ILE A 78 -11.32 -2.34 -4.47
CA ILE A 78 -11.63 -3.02 -5.72
C ILE A 78 -12.93 -2.53 -6.37
N ALA A 79 -13.92 -2.12 -5.57
CA ALA A 79 -15.17 -1.57 -6.09
C ALA A 79 -14.98 -0.20 -6.78
N LEU A 80 -13.85 0.47 -6.55
CA LEU A 80 -13.48 1.72 -7.21
C LEU A 80 -12.85 1.50 -8.58
N LEU A 81 -12.46 0.26 -8.93
CA LEU A 81 -11.79 -0.03 -10.20
C LEU A 81 -12.56 0.44 -11.43
N PRO A 82 -13.88 0.20 -11.57
CA PRO A 82 -14.65 0.71 -12.73
C PRO A 82 -14.64 2.24 -12.83
N LEU A 83 -14.69 2.93 -11.69
CA LEU A 83 -14.63 4.39 -11.64
C LEU A 83 -13.24 4.93 -12.05
N ILE A 84 -12.18 4.26 -11.59
CA ILE A 84 -10.80 4.60 -11.97
C ILE A 84 -10.60 4.38 -13.48
N ILE A 85 -11.12 3.30 -14.03
CA ILE A 85 -11.07 3.02 -15.47
C ILE A 85 -11.85 4.09 -16.25
N LEU A 86 -13.00 4.54 -15.76
CA LEU A 86 -13.77 5.60 -16.39
C LEU A 86 -13.00 6.93 -16.48
N TRP A 87 -12.19 7.26 -15.46
CA TRP A 87 -11.43 8.51 -15.39
C TRP A 87 -10.06 8.44 -16.09
N LEU A 88 -9.36 7.31 -15.94
CA LEU A 88 -7.97 7.15 -16.40
C LEU A 88 -7.84 6.27 -17.64
N GLY A 89 -8.95 5.68 -18.10
CA GLY A 89 -8.96 4.74 -19.22
C GLY A 89 -8.58 3.32 -18.82
N ILE A 90 -8.74 2.39 -19.78
CA ILE A 90 -8.31 1.00 -19.63
C ILE A 90 -6.79 0.95 -19.87
N GLY A 91 -6.01 0.53 -18.88
CA GLY A 91 -4.56 0.38 -19.06
C GLY A 91 -3.77 0.31 -17.75
N GLU A 92 -2.45 0.46 -17.87
CA GLU A 92 -1.50 0.34 -16.78
C GLU A 92 -1.73 1.38 -15.67
N VAL A 93 -2.08 2.62 -16.05
CA VAL A 93 -2.30 3.73 -15.10
C VAL A 93 -3.43 3.41 -14.14
N SER A 94 -4.54 2.85 -14.62
CA SER A 94 -5.68 2.47 -13.79
C SER A 94 -5.33 1.35 -12.82
N LYS A 95 -4.56 0.34 -13.27
CA LYS A 95 -4.10 -0.78 -12.44
C LYS A 95 -3.13 -0.30 -11.36
N ILE A 96 -2.15 0.53 -11.71
CA ILE A 96 -1.20 1.12 -10.75
C ILE A 96 -1.93 2.01 -9.75
N SER A 97 -2.93 2.78 -10.18
CA SER A 97 -3.69 3.68 -9.31
C SER A 97 -4.49 2.93 -8.24
N ILE A 98 -5.17 1.84 -8.59
CA ILE A 98 -5.93 1.04 -7.63
C ILE A 98 -5.01 0.37 -6.62
N ILE A 99 -3.84 -0.14 -7.05
CA ILE A 99 -2.82 -0.71 -6.16
C ILE A 99 -2.29 0.37 -5.22
N SER A 100 -1.95 1.56 -5.76
CA SER A 100 -1.45 2.69 -4.95
C SER A 100 -2.46 3.11 -3.88
N LEU A 101 -3.74 3.16 -4.24
CA LEU A 101 -4.81 3.50 -3.31
C LEU A 101 -4.95 2.45 -2.18
N GLY A 102 -4.81 1.18 -2.52
CA GLY A 102 -4.85 0.10 -1.52
C GLY A 102 -3.65 0.08 -0.58
N VAL A 103 -2.46 0.42 -1.08
CA VAL A 103 -1.22 0.54 -0.31
C VAL A 103 -1.24 1.76 0.60
N PHE A 104 -1.79 2.88 0.12
CA PHE A 104 -1.81 4.15 0.83
C PHE A 104 -2.41 4.06 2.23
N PHE A 105 -3.59 3.47 2.39
CA PHE A 105 -4.32 3.47 3.67
C PHE A 105 -3.62 2.70 4.79
N PRO A 106 -3.17 1.45 4.62
CA PRO A 106 -2.42 0.76 5.67
C PRO A 106 -1.16 1.53 6.07
N VAL A 107 -0.46 2.11 5.08
CA VAL A 107 0.78 2.83 5.34
C VAL A 107 0.53 4.14 6.09
N VAL A 108 -0.44 4.95 5.68
CA VAL A 108 -0.73 6.22 6.34
C VAL A 108 -1.18 6.01 7.78
N ILE A 109 -2.05 5.03 8.04
CA ILE A 109 -2.56 4.73 9.39
C ILE A 109 -1.42 4.26 10.30
N ASN A 110 -0.59 3.32 9.83
CA ASN A 110 0.52 2.82 10.63
C ASN A 110 1.60 3.89 10.85
N THR A 111 1.88 4.73 9.86
CA THR A 111 2.83 5.83 10.01
C THR A 111 2.34 6.85 11.04
N TYR A 112 1.09 7.28 10.94
CA TYR A 112 0.47 8.13 11.94
C TYR A 112 0.53 7.52 13.34
N SER A 113 0.10 6.27 13.49
CA SER A 113 0.12 5.54 14.77
C SER A 113 1.55 5.41 15.33
N GLY A 114 2.53 5.12 14.47
CA GLY A 114 3.93 5.03 14.86
C GLY A 114 4.48 6.32 15.45
N VAL A 115 4.08 7.48 14.90
CA VAL A 115 4.48 8.78 15.41
C VAL A 115 3.72 9.15 16.71
N LYS A 116 2.43 8.86 16.79
CA LYS A 116 1.57 9.25 17.92
C LYS A 116 1.78 8.43 19.19
N ASN A 117 2.10 7.14 19.04
CA ASN A 117 2.21 6.20 20.17
C ASN A 117 3.64 6.04 20.69
N ILE A 118 4.54 6.99 20.38
CA ILE A 118 5.89 7.01 20.95
C ILE A 118 5.80 7.30 22.44
N ASP A 119 6.59 6.58 23.23
CA ASP A 119 6.67 6.79 24.67
C ASP A 119 7.01 8.27 24.98
N PRO A 120 6.12 9.01 25.67
CA PRO A 120 6.35 10.39 26.05
C PRO A 120 7.61 10.59 26.87
N LEU A 121 8.10 9.54 27.56
CA LEU A 121 9.33 9.58 28.35
C LEU A 121 10.54 9.85 27.44
N LEU A 122 10.62 9.21 26.28
CA LEU A 122 11.69 9.44 25.30
C LEU A 122 11.76 10.91 24.85
N ILE A 123 10.60 11.50 24.62
CA ILE A 123 10.51 12.92 24.24
C ILE A 123 10.93 13.82 25.40
N LYS A 124 10.45 13.53 26.63
CA LYS A 124 10.84 14.31 27.84
C LYS A 124 12.35 14.27 28.09
N VAL A 125 12.96 13.09 27.97
CA VAL A 125 14.42 12.93 28.12
C VAL A 125 15.16 13.77 27.06
N ALA A 126 14.75 13.69 25.79
CA ALA A 126 15.39 14.47 24.73
C ALA A 126 15.27 15.99 24.97
N VAL A 127 14.12 16.46 25.47
CA VAL A 127 13.92 17.87 25.85
C VAL A 127 14.81 18.29 27.03
N SER A 128 15.00 17.43 28.03
CA SER A 128 15.86 17.69 29.20
C SER A 128 17.31 17.92 28.77
N TYR A 129 17.78 17.26 27.72
CA TYR A 129 19.08 17.49 27.10
C TYR A 129 19.13 18.74 26.21
N ARG A 130 18.10 19.60 26.22
CA ARG A 130 17.98 20.80 25.36
C ARG A 130 18.13 20.50 23.87
N THR A 131 17.72 19.30 23.43
CA THR A 131 17.79 18.89 22.04
C THR A 131 16.81 19.71 21.20
N SER A 132 17.24 20.20 20.04
CA SER A 132 16.39 20.95 19.12
C SER A 132 15.21 20.10 18.61
N ARG A 133 14.08 20.72 18.28
CA ARG A 133 12.88 20.02 17.77
C ARG A 133 13.19 19.13 16.57
N LEU A 134 13.99 19.60 15.62
CA LEU A 134 14.38 18.83 14.45
C LEU A 134 15.19 17.57 14.82
N ASN A 135 16.09 17.69 15.78
CA ASN A 135 16.87 16.55 16.26
C ASN A 135 16.01 15.55 17.03
N ILE A 136 15.01 15.99 17.79
CA ILE A 136 14.03 15.11 18.43
C ILE A 136 13.28 14.30 17.36
N ILE A 137 12.81 14.96 16.30
CA ILE A 137 12.13 14.26 15.18
C ILE A 137 13.06 13.24 14.54
N ARG A 138 14.27 13.64 14.15
CA ARG A 138 15.18 12.79 13.36
C ARG A 138 15.85 11.68 14.17
N LYS A 139 16.17 11.92 15.46
CA LYS A 139 16.94 10.99 16.29
C LYS A 139 16.10 10.19 17.28
N VAL A 140 14.89 10.62 17.58
CA VAL A 140 14.01 9.97 18.56
C VAL A 140 12.73 9.48 17.88
N ILE A 141 11.94 10.40 17.30
CA ILE A 141 10.60 10.08 16.82
C ILE A 141 10.66 9.16 15.59
N LEU A 142 11.39 9.55 14.54
CA LEU A 142 11.47 8.75 13.33
C LEU A 142 12.02 7.34 13.57
N PRO A 143 13.17 7.15 14.29
CA PRO A 143 13.66 5.81 14.59
C PRO A 143 12.69 4.97 15.43
N ALA A 144 12.02 5.59 16.41
CA ALA A 144 11.03 4.89 17.25
C ALA A 144 9.76 4.50 16.47
N ALA A 145 9.36 5.29 15.47
CA ALA A 145 8.20 5.01 14.62
C ALA A 145 8.47 3.94 13.54
N LEU A 146 9.74 3.74 13.14
CA LEU A 146 10.10 2.84 12.04
C LEU A 146 9.51 1.42 12.16
N PRO A 147 9.54 0.74 13.31
CA PRO A 147 8.97 -0.61 13.40
C PRO A 147 7.48 -0.65 13.03
N VAL A 148 6.71 0.37 13.43
CA VAL A 148 5.27 0.46 13.13
C VAL A 148 5.05 0.83 11.66
N ILE A 149 5.90 1.71 11.09
CA ILE A 149 5.88 2.03 9.65
C ILE A 149 6.14 0.78 8.82
N PHE A 150 7.15 -0.03 9.19
CA PHE A 150 7.44 -1.30 8.51
C PHE A 150 6.29 -2.31 8.64
N ALA A 151 5.59 -2.36 9.78
CA ALA A 151 4.38 -3.17 9.92
C ALA A 151 3.30 -2.73 8.92
N GLY A 152 3.09 -1.43 8.74
CA GLY A 152 2.20 -0.86 7.72
C GLY A 152 2.60 -1.23 6.30
N LEU A 153 3.90 -1.13 5.96
CA LEU A 153 4.44 -1.53 4.66
C LEU A 153 4.24 -3.03 4.39
N LYS A 154 4.44 -3.88 5.40
CA LYS A 154 4.19 -5.32 5.28
C LYS A 154 2.73 -5.65 4.98
N LEU A 155 1.79 -5.01 5.69
CA LEU A 155 0.35 -5.15 5.42
C LEU A 155 0.00 -4.66 4.01
N ALA A 156 0.56 -3.52 3.60
CA ALA A 156 0.35 -2.94 2.28
C ALA A 156 0.89 -3.84 1.15
N ALA A 157 2.01 -4.54 1.37
CA ALA A 157 2.54 -5.51 0.40
C ALA A 157 1.55 -6.65 0.14
N GLY A 158 0.93 -7.21 1.19
CA GLY A 158 -0.13 -8.21 1.04
C GLY A 158 -1.35 -7.66 0.29
N THR A 159 -1.77 -6.43 0.62
CA THR A 159 -2.90 -5.76 -0.05
C THR A 159 -2.61 -5.51 -1.54
N SER A 160 -1.37 -5.14 -1.90
CA SER A 160 -0.99 -4.87 -3.29
C SER A 160 -1.12 -6.10 -4.17
N LEU A 161 -0.76 -7.29 -3.66
CA LEU A 161 -0.91 -8.56 -4.37
C LEU A 161 -2.38 -8.90 -4.61
N LEU A 162 -3.23 -8.74 -3.59
CA LEU A 162 -4.67 -8.99 -3.72
C LEU A 162 -5.32 -8.07 -4.75
N LEU A 163 -4.96 -6.79 -4.74
CA LEU A 163 -5.50 -5.80 -5.68
C LEU A 163 -4.96 -6.00 -7.10
N LEU A 164 -3.73 -6.47 -7.27
CA LEU A 164 -3.20 -6.82 -8.57
C LEU A 164 -4.06 -7.92 -9.22
N VAL A 165 -4.25 -9.05 -8.52
CA VAL A 165 -5.05 -10.18 -9.04
C VAL A 165 -6.44 -9.69 -9.45
N ALA A 166 -7.05 -8.86 -8.61
CA ALA A 166 -8.37 -8.32 -8.89
C ALA A 166 -8.41 -7.32 -10.06
N ALA A 167 -7.31 -6.62 -10.32
CA ALA A 167 -7.20 -5.65 -11.43
C ALA A 167 -6.81 -6.31 -12.77
N GLU A 168 -6.35 -7.57 -12.73
CA GLU A 168 -5.97 -8.36 -13.91
C GLU A 168 -7.06 -9.34 -14.36
N MET A 169 -8.08 -9.59 -13.52
CA MET A 169 -9.28 -10.37 -13.87
C MET A 169 -10.26 -9.56 -14.71
#